data_1c02be83dec180161f8371d3677ba44a
#
_entry.id   1c02be83dec180161f8371d3677ba44a
#
_cell.length_a   1.000
_cell.length_b   1.000
_cell.length_c   1.000
_cell.angle_alpha   90.00
_cell.angle_beta   90.00
_cell.angle_gamma   90.00
#
_symmetry.space_group_name_H-M   'P 1'
#
loop_
_entity.id
_entity.type
_entity.pdbx_description
1 polymer ?
#
loop_
_entity_poly.entity_id
_entity_poly.type
_entity_poly.pdbx_seq_one_letter_code
_entity_poly.pdbx_strand_id
1 'polypeptide(L)'
;MTASACVRSMRPFKKARRVNSPGCAGCAEAILAGKAPVTACAPAGAEGAAKIAAIMGMEAPSGEKMVAHVICNGGDAAVKNFEYVGIADCVGALKVAGGPTACSFGCLGFGSCVAACQFDALHINDKGVAEVDKEKCTNCGACREACP
;
A
#
# COMPACT_ATOMS: atom_id res chain seq x y z
N MET A 1 16.71 -26.07 0.35
CA MET A 1 16.17 -25.04 1.29
C MET A 1 14.74 -24.80 0.86
N THR A 2 13.81 -25.24 1.68
CA THR A 2 12.40 -25.47 1.32
C THR A 2 11.61 -24.18 1.24
N ALA A 3 10.81 -24.03 0.18
CA ALA A 3 9.90 -22.91 -0.12
C ALA A 3 8.81 -22.62 0.95
N SER A 4 8.94 -23.24 2.13
CA SER A 4 7.88 -23.25 3.17
C SER A 4 7.87 -22.04 4.10
N ALA A 5 8.82 -21.11 4.00
CA ALA A 5 8.95 -20.01 4.96
C ALA A 5 8.20 -18.71 4.56
N CYS A 6 7.76 -18.58 3.31
CA CYS A 6 7.14 -17.33 2.81
C CYS A 6 5.62 -17.25 3.04
N VAL A 7 4.98 -18.34 3.42
CA VAL A 7 3.50 -18.43 3.44
C VAL A 7 2.86 -18.01 4.77
N ARG A 8 3.63 -17.70 5.82
CA ARG A 8 3.08 -17.60 7.19
C ARG A 8 2.73 -16.22 7.73
N SER A 9 2.65 -15.18 6.96
CA SER A 9 2.29 -13.86 7.52
C SER A 9 1.29 -13.05 6.69
N MET A 10 0.36 -13.69 6.01
CA MET A 10 -0.82 -12.96 5.54
C MET A 10 -1.83 -12.86 6.69
N ARG A 11 -1.63 -11.90 7.60
CA ARG A 11 -2.75 -11.42 8.41
C ARG A 11 -3.74 -10.78 7.45
N PRO A 12 -5.03 -11.15 7.48
CA PRO A 12 -6.03 -10.48 6.67
C PRO A 12 -6.05 -9.00 7.09
N PHE A 13 -5.54 -8.15 6.22
CA PHE A 13 -5.71 -6.71 6.36
C PHE A 13 -7.21 -6.47 6.48
N LYS A 14 -7.68 -6.03 7.66
CA LYS A 14 -9.04 -5.51 7.79
C LYS A 14 -9.14 -4.40 6.75
N LYS A 15 -9.95 -4.66 5.71
CA LYS A 15 -10.25 -3.72 4.64
C LYS A 15 -10.71 -2.44 5.32
N ALA A 16 -9.86 -1.40 5.34
CA ALA A 16 -10.31 -0.08 5.76
C ALA A 16 -11.53 0.22 4.89
N ARG A 17 -12.68 0.46 5.50
CA ARG A 17 -13.91 0.75 4.78
C ARG A 17 -13.63 2.02 3.99
N ARG A 18 -13.31 1.87 2.71
CA ARG A 18 -13.31 3.01 1.80
C ARG A 18 -14.72 3.54 1.80
N VAL A 19 -14.85 4.77 2.23
CA VAL A 19 -16.12 5.48 2.07
C VAL A 19 -16.24 5.70 0.57
N ASN A 20 -17.24 5.08 -0.02
CA ASN A 20 -17.51 5.17 -1.47
C ASN A 20 -18.20 6.51 -1.78
N SER A 21 -17.54 7.61 -1.39
CA SER A 21 -18.03 8.97 -1.52
C SER A 21 -17.13 9.74 -2.48
N PRO A 22 -17.68 10.37 -3.52
CA PRO A 22 -16.88 11.11 -4.47
C PRO A 22 -16.36 12.41 -3.82
N GLY A 23 -15.04 12.46 -3.60
CA GLY A 23 -14.34 13.67 -3.16
C GLY A 23 -14.42 13.98 -1.66
N CYS A 24 -13.84 15.13 -1.30
CA CYS A 24 -13.73 15.58 0.10
C CYS A 24 -15.10 15.89 0.73
N ALA A 25 -16.03 16.45 -0.04
CA ALA A 25 -17.37 16.79 0.44
C ALA A 25 -18.14 15.53 0.90
N GLY A 26 -18.13 14.48 0.07
CA GLY A 26 -18.80 13.23 0.43
C GLY A 26 -18.13 12.50 1.61
N CYS A 27 -16.81 12.63 1.77
CA CYS A 27 -16.14 12.13 2.96
C CYS A 27 -16.59 12.88 4.22
N ALA A 28 -16.69 14.21 4.16
CA ALA A 28 -17.17 15.04 5.26
C ALA A 28 -18.64 14.70 5.63
N GLU A 29 -19.51 14.57 4.64
CA GLU A 29 -20.92 14.15 4.86
C GLU A 29 -21.01 12.76 5.52
N ALA A 30 -20.17 11.83 5.10
CA ALA A 30 -20.15 10.48 5.67
C ALA A 30 -19.67 10.47 7.13
N ILE A 31 -18.70 11.34 7.47
CA ILE A 31 -18.23 11.53 8.86
C ILE A 31 -19.33 12.17 9.70
N LEU A 32 -19.97 13.24 9.21
CA LEU A 32 -21.08 13.92 9.90
C LEU A 32 -22.28 12.97 10.13
N ALA A 33 -22.58 12.12 9.18
CA ALA A 33 -23.64 11.12 9.29
C ALA A 33 -23.28 9.90 10.16
N GLY A 34 -22.07 9.85 10.74
CA GLY A 34 -21.57 8.70 11.53
C GLY A 34 -21.33 7.42 10.72
N LYS A 35 -21.36 7.51 9.38
CA LYS A 35 -21.14 6.38 8.48
C LYS A 35 -19.65 6.06 8.27
N ALA A 36 -18.79 7.04 8.53
CA ALA A 36 -17.34 6.92 8.42
C ALA A 36 -16.66 7.39 9.70
N PRO A 37 -15.53 6.77 10.08
CA PRO A 37 -14.74 7.24 11.22
C PRO A 37 -14.06 8.57 10.89
N VAL A 38 -13.72 9.37 11.88
CA VAL A 38 -12.99 10.64 11.72
C VAL A 38 -11.61 10.46 11.05
N THR A 39 -11.05 9.25 11.07
CA THR A 39 -9.82 8.84 10.39
C THR A 39 -10.01 8.43 8.93
N ALA A 40 -11.21 8.56 8.36
CA ALA A 40 -11.50 8.12 6.99
C ALA A 40 -10.75 8.92 5.92
N CYS A 41 -10.37 10.16 6.24
CA CYS A 41 -9.62 11.02 5.33
C CYS A 41 -8.12 10.67 5.37
N ALA A 42 -7.67 9.77 4.49
CA ALA A 42 -6.26 9.35 4.42
C ALA A 42 -5.28 10.54 4.19
N PRO A 43 -5.56 11.50 3.28
CA PRO A 43 -4.67 12.66 3.08
C PRO A 43 -4.51 13.58 4.29
N ALA A 44 -5.52 13.64 5.16
CA ALA A 44 -5.47 14.49 6.35
C ALA A 44 -4.52 13.98 7.44
N GLY A 45 -4.19 12.69 7.41
CA GLY A 45 -3.32 12.06 8.40
C GLY A 45 -3.85 12.14 9.83
N ALA A 46 -2.98 11.90 10.81
CA ALA A 46 -3.35 11.93 12.23
C ALA A 46 -3.72 13.34 12.73
N GLU A 47 -3.02 14.36 12.24
CA GLU A 47 -3.27 15.76 12.60
C GLU A 47 -4.65 16.24 12.11
N GLY A 48 -4.99 15.89 10.86
CA GLY A 48 -6.32 16.21 10.31
C GLY A 48 -7.44 15.46 11.02
N ALA A 49 -7.22 14.19 11.38
CA ALA A 49 -8.17 13.42 12.17
C ALA A 49 -8.40 14.03 13.55
N ALA A 50 -7.35 14.55 14.20
CA ALA A 50 -7.48 15.24 15.49
C ALA A 50 -8.28 16.54 15.35
N LYS A 51 -8.07 17.33 14.29
CA LYS A 51 -8.85 18.55 14.02
C LYS A 51 -10.33 18.24 13.76
N ILE A 52 -10.61 17.19 12.98
CA ILE A 52 -11.98 16.73 12.72
C ILE A 52 -12.63 16.26 14.01
N ALA A 53 -11.94 15.48 14.84
CA ALA A 53 -12.43 15.00 16.11
C ALA A 53 -12.78 16.16 17.07
N ALA A 54 -11.92 17.18 17.14
CA ALA A 54 -12.15 18.39 17.94
C ALA A 54 -13.42 19.15 17.49
N ILE A 55 -13.63 19.27 16.17
CA ILE A 55 -14.84 19.92 15.61
C ILE A 55 -16.10 19.09 15.94
N MET A 56 -15.99 17.77 15.92
CA MET A 56 -17.10 16.86 16.22
C MET A 56 -17.35 16.65 17.72
N GLY A 57 -16.53 17.25 18.59
CA GLY A 57 -16.62 17.07 20.04
C GLY A 57 -16.28 15.65 20.51
N MET A 58 -15.50 14.91 19.74
CA MET A 58 -15.09 13.54 20.02
C MET A 58 -13.62 13.51 20.45
N GLU A 59 -13.23 12.53 21.26
CA GLU A 59 -11.80 12.32 21.53
C GLU A 59 -11.05 11.95 20.25
N ALA A 60 -9.87 12.56 20.07
CA ALA A 60 -9.02 12.22 18.94
C ALA A 60 -8.62 10.74 19.02
N PRO A 61 -8.82 9.96 17.95
CA PRO A 61 -8.45 8.56 17.98
C PRO A 61 -6.94 8.45 18.16
N SER A 62 -6.51 7.95 19.32
CA SER A 62 -5.12 7.58 19.60
C SER A 62 -4.79 6.27 18.88
N GLY A 63 -4.66 6.31 17.56
CA GLY A 63 -4.29 5.17 16.75
C GLY A 63 -2.81 5.22 16.38
N GLU A 64 -2.13 4.08 16.45
CA GLU A 64 -0.79 3.95 15.85
C GLU A 64 -0.86 4.28 14.36
N LYS A 65 0.14 5.01 13.86
CA LYS A 65 0.24 5.35 12.43
C LYS A 65 0.37 4.06 11.62
N MET A 66 -0.65 3.74 10.85
CA MET A 66 -0.63 2.61 9.94
C MET A 66 0.10 3.02 8.66
N VAL A 67 1.05 2.22 8.24
CA VAL A 67 1.82 2.44 6.99
C VAL A 67 1.81 1.17 6.14
N ALA A 68 1.98 1.32 4.84
CA ALA A 68 2.22 0.18 3.97
C ALA A 68 3.55 -0.47 4.34
N HIS A 69 3.66 -1.77 4.14
CA HIS A 69 4.90 -2.51 4.34
C HIS A 69 5.10 -3.53 3.23
N VAL A 70 6.29 -3.54 2.66
CA VAL A 70 6.71 -4.54 1.67
C VAL A 70 7.46 -5.64 2.40
N ILE A 71 6.92 -6.87 2.34
CA ILE A 71 7.46 -8.02 3.09
C ILE A 71 8.66 -8.65 2.35
N CYS A 72 8.79 -8.41 1.04
CA CYS A 72 9.81 -8.99 0.21
C CYS A 72 11.20 -8.40 0.52
N ASN A 73 12.18 -9.28 0.75
CA ASN A 73 13.59 -8.92 0.87
C ASN A 73 14.45 -9.59 -0.23
N GLY A 74 13.83 -10.15 -1.26
CA GLY A 74 14.51 -10.92 -2.30
C GLY A 74 15.31 -10.04 -3.25
N GLY A 75 14.64 -9.18 -3.99
CA GLY A 75 15.28 -8.31 -4.98
C GLY A 75 16.24 -9.06 -5.92
N ASP A 76 17.47 -8.56 -6.03
CA ASP A 76 18.53 -9.17 -6.87
C ASP A 76 18.94 -10.56 -6.39
N ALA A 77 18.73 -10.90 -5.12
CA ALA A 77 18.99 -12.23 -4.58
C ALA A 77 17.89 -13.24 -4.91
N ALA A 78 16.77 -12.81 -5.48
CA ALA A 78 15.69 -13.70 -5.88
C ALA A 78 16.08 -14.50 -7.11
N VAL A 79 15.82 -15.82 -7.08
CA VAL A 79 16.05 -16.69 -8.23
C VAL A 79 15.14 -16.23 -9.37
N LYS A 80 15.74 -15.94 -10.52
CA LYS A 80 15.02 -15.61 -11.76
C LYS A 80 14.85 -16.85 -12.62
N ASN A 81 13.62 -17.07 -13.10
CA ASN A 81 13.31 -18.17 -14.03
C ASN A 81 13.72 -17.82 -15.47
N PHE A 82 13.62 -16.53 -15.82
CA PHE A 82 14.01 -16.00 -17.12
C PHE A 82 14.30 -14.50 -17.00
N GLU A 83 14.97 -13.97 -18.03
CA GLU A 83 15.16 -12.53 -18.16
C GLU A 83 13.95 -11.92 -18.85
N TYR A 84 13.31 -10.95 -18.18
CA TYR A 84 12.17 -10.25 -18.74
C TYR A 84 12.62 -9.08 -19.61
N VAL A 85 12.24 -9.11 -20.87
CA VAL A 85 12.42 -8.00 -21.80
C VAL A 85 11.05 -7.52 -22.25
N GLY A 86 10.66 -6.34 -21.81
CA GLY A 86 9.32 -5.80 -22.09
C GLY A 86 9.08 -4.48 -21.40
N ILE A 87 7.81 -4.12 -21.29
CA ILE A 87 7.37 -2.89 -20.60
C ILE A 87 7.73 -3.00 -19.12
N ALA A 88 8.37 -1.98 -18.56
CA ALA A 88 8.72 -1.93 -17.13
C ALA A 88 7.46 -1.70 -16.27
N ASP A 89 6.60 -2.71 -16.20
CA ASP A 89 5.35 -2.73 -15.44
C ASP A 89 5.15 -4.10 -14.78
N CYS A 90 4.80 -4.10 -13.49
CA CYS A 90 4.62 -5.33 -12.74
C CYS A 90 3.46 -6.18 -13.26
N VAL A 91 2.36 -5.54 -13.68
CA VAL A 91 1.19 -6.25 -14.23
C VAL A 91 1.53 -6.90 -15.56
N GLY A 92 2.25 -6.17 -16.43
CA GLY A 92 2.72 -6.69 -17.71
C GLY A 92 3.68 -7.85 -17.54
N ALA A 93 4.66 -7.72 -16.65
CA ALA A 93 5.64 -8.77 -16.37
C ALA A 93 5.00 -10.04 -15.78
N LEU A 94 4.01 -9.89 -14.89
CA LEU A 94 3.30 -11.04 -14.31
C LEU A 94 2.52 -11.86 -15.34
N LYS A 95 1.99 -11.22 -16.40
CA LYS A 95 1.28 -11.90 -17.48
C LYS A 95 2.19 -12.80 -18.32
N VAL A 96 3.49 -12.56 -18.28
CA VAL A 96 4.48 -13.40 -18.97
C VAL A 96 4.90 -14.54 -18.03
N ALA A 97 4.38 -15.73 -18.27
CA ALA A 97 4.70 -16.96 -17.54
C ALA A 97 4.63 -16.86 -16.00
N GLY A 98 3.78 -15.97 -15.46
CA GLY A 98 3.65 -15.78 -14.01
C GLY A 98 4.72 -14.88 -13.38
N GLY A 99 5.51 -14.20 -14.18
CA GLY A 99 6.58 -13.30 -13.73
C GLY A 99 7.99 -13.91 -13.80
N PRO A 100 9.02 -13.07 -13.88
CA PRO A 100 10.40 -13.50 -14.08
C PRO A 100 11.04 -14.15 -12.84
N THR A 101 10.45 -14.02 -11.66
CA THR A 101 10.99 -14.56 -10.41
C THR A 101 10.39 -15.91 -10.06
N ALA A 102 11.19 -16.82 -9.48
CA ALA A 102 10.73 -18.12 -9.01
C ALA A 102 9.73 -18.00 -7.84
N CYS A 103 9.77 -16.89 -7.11
CA CYS A 103 8.82 -16.61 -6.05
C CYS A 103 7.60 -15.87 -6.61
N SER A 104 6.44 -16.52 -6.66
CA SER A 104 5.19 -15.94 -7.15
C SER A 104 4.64 -14.79 -6.29
N PHE A 105 5.20 -14.58 -5.09
CA PHE A 105 4.84 -13.48 -4.18
C PHE A 105 5.95 -12.44 -4.06
N GLY A 106 7.03 -12.61 -4.81
CA GLY A 106 8.19 -11.71 -4.79
C GLY A 106 7.89 -10.36 -5.42
N CYS A 107 8.54 -9.30 -4.92
CA CYS A 107 8.51 -8.01 -5.59
C CYS A 107 9.23 -8.13 -6.96
N LEU A 108 8.57 -7.67 -8.01
CA LEU A 108 9.12 -7.69 -9.37
C LEU A 108 10.04 -6.49 -9.66
N GLY A 109 9.99 -5.44 -8.82
CA GLY A 109 10.89 -4.29 -8.92
C GLY A 109 10.59 -3.28 -10.02
N PHE A 110 9.53 -3.45 -10.83
CA PHE A 110 9.23 -2.53 -11.94
C PHE A 110 8.51 -1.23 -11.53
N GLY A 111 8.20 -1.03 -10.25
CA GLY A 111 7.75 0.27 -9.75
C GLY A 111 6.30 0.64 -10.03
N SER A 112 5.40 -0.28 -10.42
CA SER A 112 3.97 0.05 -10.61
C SER A 112 3.33 0.63 -9.34
N CYS A 113 3.77 0.21 -8.15
CA CYS A 113 3.33 0.77 -6.87
C CYS A 113 3.90 2.17 -6.62
N VAL A 114 5.11 2.46 -7.11
CA VAL A 114 5.72 3.80 -7.05
C VAL A 114 4.92 4.77 -7.91
N ALA A 115 4.62 4.38 -9.16
CA ALA A 115 3.81 5.19 -10.07
C ALA A 115 2.39 5.47 -9.54
N ALA A 116 1.83 4.55 -8.77
CA ALA A 116 0.50 4.71 -8.17
C ALA A 116 0.51 5.56 -6.88
N CYS A 117 1.67 5.85 -6.30
CA CYS A 117 1.78 6.59 -5.06
C CYS A 117 1.69 8.10 -5.29
N GLN A 118 0.62 8.73 -4.80
CA GLN A 118 0.41 10.18 -4.90
C GLN A 118 1.18 10.97 -3.84
N PHE A 119 1.79 10.29 -2.86
CA PHE A 119 2.46 10.91 -1.71
C PHE A 119 3.98 10.78 -1.79
N ASP A 120 4.51 10.25 -2.89
CA ASP A 120 5.95 9.99 -3.08
C ASP A 120 6.57 9.23 -1.89
N ALA A 121 5.81 8.29 -1.36
CA ALA A 121 6.17 7.49 -0.20
C ALA A 121 6.78 6.12 -0.56
N LEU A 122 6.97 5.84 -1.85
CA LEU A 122 7.53 4.58 -2.34
C LEU A 122 8.65 4.84 -3.34
N HIS A 123 9.70 4.06 -3.23
CA HIS A 123 10.80 4.01 -4.19
C HIS A 123 11.28 2.57 -4.36
N ILE A 124 12.02 2.31 -5.41
CA ILE A 124 12.73 1.03 -5.59
C ILE A 124 14.13 1.21 -5.02
N ASN A 125 14.51 0.37 -4.07
CA ASN A 125 15.82 0.40 -3.46
C ASN A 125 16.90 -0.23 -4.37
N ASP A 126 18.17 -0.14 -3.96
CA ASP A 126 19.33 -0.66 -4.71
C ASP A 126 19.26 -2.17 -4.97
N LYS A 127 18.47 -2.90 -4.19
CA LYS A 127 18.25 -4.34 -4.35
C LYS A 127 17.10 -4.67 -5.32
N GLY A 128 16.47 -3.67 -5.95
CA GLY A 128 15.35 -3.87 -6.85
C GLY A 128 14.03 -4.22 -6.14
N VAL A 129 13.86 -3.86 -4.87
CA VAL A 129 12.63 -4.07 -4.11
C VAL A 129 11.98 -2.74 -3.76
N ALA A 130 10.66 -2.69 -3.79
CA ALA A 130 9.94 -1.50 -3.35
C ALA A 130 10.13 -1.29 -1.83
N GLU A 131 10.45 -0.06 -1.46
CA GLU A 131 10.61 0.37 -0.08
C GLU A 131 9.67 1.53 0.22
N VAL A 132 9.16 1.58 1.45
CA VAL A 132 8.16 2.55 1.89
C VAL A 132 8.76 3.53 2.87
N ASP A 133 8.68 4.82 2.54
CA ASP A 133 8.94 5.91 3.47
C ASP A 133 7.77 6.03 4.45
N LYS A 134 8.02 5.65 5.70
CA LYS A 134 7.01 5.62 6.76
C LYS A 134 6.51 7.01 7.14
N GLU A 135 7.34 8.05 6.94
CA GLU A 135 6.99 9.43 7.28
C GLU A 135 5.94 9.98 6.29
N LYS A 136 6.16 9.72 4.99
CA LYS A 136 5.28 10.18 3.91
C LYS A 136 4.04 9.30 3.70
N CYS A 137 4.09 8.05 4.14
CA CYS A 137 3.01 7.09 3.90
C CYS A 137 1.74 7.45 4.68
N THR A 138 0.62 7.60 3.98
CA THR A 138 -0.72 7.88 4.55
C THR A 138 -1.62 6.65 4.62
N ASN A 139 -1.10 5.45 4.29
CA ASN A 139 -1.86 4.21 4.25
C ASN A 139 -3.11 4.26 3.34
N CYS A 140 -3.04 4.99 2.24
CA CYS A 140 -4.18 5.14 1.31
C CYS A 140 -4.54 3.86 0.55
N GLY A 141 -3.60 2.91 0.43
CA GLY A 141 -3.80 1.61 -0.20
C GLY A 141 -3.63 1.58 -1.72
N ALA A 142 -3.33 2.70 -2.41
CA ALA A 142 -3.17 2.75 -3.86
C ALA A 142 -2.06 1.80 -4.35
N CYS A 143 -0.94 1.74 -3.64
CA CYS A 143 0.17 0.83 -3.96
C CYS A 143 -0.22 -0.65 -3.90
N ARG A 144 -1.13 -1.02 -3.00
CA ARG A 144 -1.63 -2.39 -2.89
C ARG A 144 -2.53 -2.75 -4.07
N GLU A 145 -3.32 -1.81 -4.57
CA GLU A 145 -4.20 -2.04 -5.72
C GLU A 145 -3.41 -2.11 -7.04
N ALA A 146 -2.29 -1.37 -7.12
CA ALA A 146 -1.42 -1.40 -8.28
C ALA A 146 -0.49 -2.63 -8.31
N CYS A 147 -0.33 -3.33 -7.19
CA CYS A 147 0.51 -4.52 -7.11
C CYS A 147 -0.29 -5.76 -7.54
N PRO A 148 0.15 -6.50 -8.57
CA PRO A 148 -0.52 -7.73 -9.04
C PRO A 148 -0.29 -8.94 -8.08
#